data_f14268ba3009814b3de19d6dad45849e
#
_entry.id   f14268ba3009814b3de19d6dad45849e
#
_cell.length_a   1.000
_cell.length_b   1.000
_cell.length_c   1.000
_cell.angle_alpha   90.00
_cell.angle_beta   90.00
_cell.angle_gamma   90.00
#
_symmetry.space_group_name_H-M   'P 1'
#
loop_
_entity.id
_entity.type
_entity.pdbx_description
1 polymer ?
#
loop_
_entity_poly.entity_id
_entity_poly.type
_entity_poly.pdbx_seq_one_letter_code
_entity_poly.pdbx_strand_id
1 'polypeptide(L)'
;FKAGQFGEYSAFGEGESTFCIASSPTRKGYIECTFRQAGRVTTGLAKLEEGATVGFRGPFGNTFPLDEWKGKNLLFVAGGIALPPMRCVIWNALDRREDFKDITIVYGAKSVNDLVYKEELKEWENRPDVNLITTVDPGGETPDWTGKVGFVPSVLEAAAPASADSVAIVCGPPVMIKFTFP
;
A
#
# COMPACT_ATOMS: atom_id res chain seq x y z
N PHE A 1 17.66 1.58 2.47
CA PHE A 1 16.55 0.94 3.18
C PHE A 1 16.10 -0.33 2.45
N LYS A 2 15.28 -1.15 3.10
CA LYS A 2 14.65 -2.35 2.56
C LYS A 2 13.13 -2.22 2.63
N ALA A 3 12.42 -2.96 1.81
CA ALA A 3 10.95 -2.95 1.81
C ALA A 3 10.37 -3.36 3.16
N GLY A 4 9.41 -2.61 3.69
CA GLY A 4 8.77 -2.80 4.99
C GLY A 4 9.29 -1.90 6.09
N GLN A 5 10.42 -1.22 5.89
CA GLN A 5 10.98 -0.31 6.89
C GLN A 5 10.22 1.03 6.94
N PHE A 6 10.38 1.73 8.06
CA PHE A 6 9.78 3.03 8.35
C PHE A 6 10.84 4.02 8.82
N GLY A 7 10.46 5.26 8.99
CA GLY A 7 11.27 6.31 9.60
C GLY A 7 10.44 7.29 10.39
N GLU A 8 11.15 8.11 11.17
CA GLU A 8 10.60 9.28 11.84
C GLU A 8 10.80 10.50 10.94
N TYR A 9 9.71 11.14 10.59
CA TYR A 9 9.68 12.33 9.73
C TYR A 9 9.36 13.55 10.57
N SER A 10 10.17 14.59 10.46
CA SER A 10 10.05 15.80 11.28
C SER A 10 9.67 17.01 10.43
N ALA A 11 8.61 17.70 10.85
CA ALA A 11 8.40 19.10 10.48
C ALA A 11 9.05 19.98 11.57
N PHE A 12 10.02 20.81 11.21
CA PHE A 12 10.76 21.62 12.18
C PHE A 12 9.83 22.58 12.93
N GLY A 13 9.92 22.54 14.27
CA GLY A 13 9.03 23.25 15.18
C GLY A 13 7.71 22.53 15.52
N GLU A 14 7.35 21.48 14.78
CA GLU A 14 6.09 20.75 14.97
C GLU A 14 6.28 19.36 15.61
N GLY A 15 7.51 18.84 15.58
CA GLY A 15 7.87 17.52 16.10
C GLY A 15 8.08 16.47 15.01
N GLU A 16 8.10 15.19 15.42
CA GLU A 16 8.28 14.06 14.51
C GLU A 16 7.12 13.07 14.60
N SER A 17 6.93 12.27 13.55
CA SER A 17 5.92 11.21 13.48
C SER A 17 6.41 10.07 12.62
N THR A 18 6.00 8.86 12.98
CA THR A 18 6.39 7.62 12.32
C THR A 18 5.56 7.35 11.07
N PHE A 19 6.23 7.18 9.93
CA PHE A 19 5.58 6.75 8.68
C PHE A 19 6.41 5.68 8.00
N CYS A 20 5.71 4.73 7.34
CA CYS A 20 6.34 3.76 6.47
C CYS A 20 7.02 4.47 5.29
N ILE A 21 8.17 3.93 4.84
CA ILE A 21 8.76 4.33 3.57
C ILE A 21 7.91 3.70 2.47
N ALA A 22 7.22 4.54 1.70
CA ALA A 22 6.26 4.12 0.68
C ALA A 22 6.89 3.91 -0.71
N SER A 23 8.09 4.48 -0.95
CA SER A 23 8.87 4.22 -2.17
C SER A 23 9.54 2.86 -2.15
N SER A 24 9.77 2.27 -3.33
CA SER A 24 10.51 1.00 -3.44
C SER A 24 12.02 1.21 -3.27
N PRO A 25 12.73 0.30 -2.58
CA PRO A 25 14.20 0.36 -2.49
C PRO A 25 14.90 0.08 -3.83
N THR A 26 14.20 -0.42 -4.83
CA THR A 26 14.69 -0.56 -6.21
C THR A 26 14.82 0.79 -6.92
N ARG A 27 14.02 1.77 -6.51
CA ARG A 27 13.97 3.14 -7.06
C ARG A 27 14.85 4.06 -6.22
N LYS A 28 16.04 4.36 -6.71
CA LYS A 28 17.11 5.05 -5.99
C LYS A 28 16.97 6.58 -6.05
N GLY A 29 17.57 7.26 -5.06
CA GLY A 29 17.72 8.72 -5.06
C GLY A 29 16.69 9.47 -4.24
N TYR A 30 15.65 8.82 -3.77
CA TYR A 30 14.61 9.43 -2.95
C TYR A 30 13.94 8.42 -2.01
N ILE A 31 13.22 8.94 -1.04
CA ILE A 31 12.25 8.20 -0.22
C ILE A 31 10.93 8.96 -0.22
N GLU A 32 9.85 8.23 -0.14
CA GLU A 32 8.50 8.80 -0.05
C GLU A 32 7.81 8.30 1.22
N CYS A 33 7.01 9.15 1.83
CA CYS A 33 6.01 8.74 2.80
C CYS A 33 4.65 9.31 2.42
N THR A 34 3.60 8.61 2.78
CA THR A 34 2.23 9.07 2.58
C THR A 34 1.50 9.04 3.91
N PHE A 35 0.85 10.12 4.24
CA PHE A 35 0.16 10.29 5.49
C PHE A 35 -1.20 10.96 5.30
N ARG A 36 -2.10 10.73 6.24
CA ARG A 36 -3.33 11.52 6.38
C ARG A 36 -3.04 12.67 7.33
N GLN A 37 -3.48 13.86 6.97
CA GLN A 37 -3.43 15.01 7.88
C GLN A 37 -4.41 14.77 9.04
N ALA A 38 -3.88 14.53 10.23
CA ALA A 38 -4.67 14.13 11.39
C ALA A 38 -4.16 14.73 12.72
N GLY A 39 -3.05 15.45 12.72
CA GLY A 39 -2.47 15.99 13.95
C GLY A 39 -1.40 17.05 13.67
N ARG A 40 -0.73 17.51 14.73
CA ARG A 40 0.23 18.62 14.67
C ARG A 40 1.33 18.41 13.63
N VAL A 41 2.04 17.28 13.72
CA VAL A 41 3.16 16.98 12.82
C VAL A 41 2.69 16.82 11.37
N THR A 42 1.61 16.07 11.14
CA THR A 42 1.06 15.87 9.78
C THR A 42 0.50 17.18 9.20
N THR A 43 -0.03 18.06 10.04
CA THR A 43 -0.45 19.41 9.62
C THR A 43 0.76 20.27 9.26
N GLY A 44 1.84 20.17 10.04
CA GLY A 44 3.10 20.86 9.74
C GLY A 44 3.70 20.38 8.43
N LEU A 45 3.80 19.06 8.23
CA LEU A 45 4.29 18.47 6.98
C LEU A 45 3.45 18.88 5.76
N ALA A 46 2.11 18.89 5.91
CA ALA A 46 1.20 19.25 4.82
C ALA A 46 1.24 20.73 4.40
N LYS A 47 1.83 21.59 5.22
CA LYS A 47 2.02 23.04 4.92
C LYS A 47 3.35 23.34 4.26
N LEU A 48 4.26 22.36 4.18
CA LEU A 48 5.55 22.56 3.55
C LEU A 48 5.37 22.68 2.04
N GLU A 49 6.10 23.65 1.48
CA GLU A 49 6.17 23.83 0.04
C GLU A 49 7.30 22.99 -0.56
N GLU A 50 7.26 22.79 -1.87
CA GLU A 50 8.33 22.10 -2.59
C GLU A 50 9.69 22.78 -2.36
N GLY A 51 10.72 21.98 -2.10
CA GLY A 51 12.05 22.44 -1.73
C GLY A 51 12.25 22.70 -0.23
N ALA A 52 11.21 22.60 0.58
CA ALA A 52 11.35 22.73 2.04
C ALA A 52 12.13 21.53 2.61
N THR A 53 12.83 21.78 3.72
CA THR A 53 13.61 20.75 4.41
C THR A 53 12.74 19.98 5.39
N VAL A 54 12.77 18.66 5.29
CA VAL A 54 12.14 17.71 6.21
C VAL A 54 13.23 16.93 6.93
N GLY A 55 13.09 16.76 8.24
CA GLY A 55 13.97 15.86 8.99
C GLY A 55 13.55 14.40 8.80
N PHE A 56 14.56 13.51 8.68
CA PHE A 56 14.35 12.06 8.61
C PHE A 56 15.34 11.34 9.51
N ARG A 57 14.81 10.44 10.32
CA ARG A 57 15.59 9.54 11.17
C ARG A 57 15.15 8.09 10.91
N GLY A 58 16.08 7.26 10.49
CA GLY A 58 15.82 5.87 10.08
C GLY A 58 16.87 5.36 9.08
N PRO A 59 16.60 4.26 8.36
CA PRO A 59 15.39 3.43 8.43
C PRO A 59 15.36 2.53 9.67
N PHE A 60 14.15 2.25 10.15
CA PHE A 60 13.90 1.37 11.29
C PHE A 60 12.99 0.21 10.90
N GLY A 61 12.87 -0.78 11.79
CA GLY A 61 11.92 -1.89 11.70
C GLY A 61 12.41 -3.06 10.86
N ASN A 62 11.55 -4.07 10.80
CA ASN A 62 11.78 -5.31 10.06
C ASN A 62 11.56 -5.11 8.56
N THR A 63 11.90 -6.14 7.78
CA THR A 63 11.81 -6.10 6.32
C THR A 63 11.01 -7.27 5.80
N PHE A 64 10.39 -7.11 4.65
CA PHE A 64 9.78 -8.21 3.92
C PHE A 64 10.87 -9.04 3.22
N PRO A 65 10.93 -10.37 3.43
CA PRO A 65 11.96 -11.23 2.87
C PRO A 65 11.64 -11.67 1.44
N LEU A 66 11.55 -10.71 0.48
CA LEU A 66 11.15 -10.99 -0.90
C LEU A 66 12.05 -12.04 -1.58
N ASP A 67 13.31 -12.14 -1.20
CA ASP A 67 14.21 -13.15 -1.77
C ASP A 67 13.82 -14.59 -1.37
N GLU A 68 13.20 -14.78 -0.21
CA GLU A 68 12.66 -16.07 0.24
C GLU A 68 11.33 -16.40 -0.45
N TRP A 69 10.67 -15.41 -1.06
CA TRP A 69 9.41 -15.56 -1.74
C TRP A 69 9.53 -15.79 -3.25
N LYS A 70 10.75 -15.89 -3.77
CA LYS A 70 10.98 -16.20 -5.19
C LYS A 70 10.27 -17.49 -5.61
N GLY A 71 9.66 -17.45 -6.78
CA GLY A 71 8.87 -18.56 -7.32
C GLY A 71 7.50 -18.78 -6.66
N LYS A 72 7.06 -17.88 -5.77
CA LYS A 72 5.73 -17.94 -5.13
C LYS A 72 4.75 -16.97 -5.78
N ASN A 73 3.47 -17.22 -5.55
CA ASN A 73 2.41 -16.24 -5.80
C ASN A 73 2.42 -15.20 -4.67
N LEU A 74 2.19 -13.94 -5.01
CA LEU A 74 2.07 -12.85 -4.04
C LEU A 74 0.65 -12.31 -4.03
N LEU A 75 0.05 -12.26 -2.85
CA LEU A 75 -1.26 -11.67 -2.61
C LEU A 75 -1.11 -10.47 -1.67
N PHE A 76 -1.44 -9.30 -2.16
CA PHE A 76 -1.48 -8.07 -1.37
C PHE A 76 -2.93 -7.69 -1.07
N VAL A 77 -3.28 -7.55 0.20
CA VAL A 77 -4.63 -7.17 0.63
C VAL A 77 -4.55 -5.91 1.47
N ALA A 78 -5.06 -4.80 0.95
CA ALA A 78 -4.95 -3.49 1.60
C ALA A 78 -6.30 -2.81 1.80
N GLY A 79 -6.43 -2.07 2.92
CA GLY A 79 -7.61 -1.27 3.25
C GLY A 79 -7.27 0.20 3.54
N GLY A 80 -7.81 1.14 2.77
CA GLY A 80 -7.66 2.57 2.98
C GLY A 80 -6.20 3.02 2.97
N ILE A 81 -5.79 3.76 4.00
CA ILE A 81 -4.41 4.30 4.15
C ILE A 81 -3.37 3.21 4.45
N ALA A 82 -3.72 1.95 4.40
CA ALA A 82 -2.77 0.85 4.53
C ALA A 82 -2.08 0.47 3.19
N LEU A 83 -2.49 1.05 2.07
CA LEU A 83 -1.78 0.85 0.79
C LEU A 83 -0.35 1.44 0.78
N PRO A 84 -0.05 2.63 1.33
CA PRO A 84 1.31 3.18 1.37
C PRO A 84 2.40 2.23 1.90
N PRO A 85 2.27 1.57 3.05
CA PRO A 85 3.28 0.60 3.50
C PRO A 85 3.42 -0.61 2.57
N MET A 86 2.36 -1.01 1.89
CA MET A 86 2.38 -2.12 0.93
C MET A 86 2.93 -1.69 -0.44
N ARG A 87 2.74 -0.43 -0.84
CA ARG A 87 3.25 0.13 -2.10
C ARG A 87 4.74 -0.10 -2.27
N CYS A 88 5.51 0.06 -1.21
CA CYS A 88 6.96 -0.20 -1.21
C CYS A 88 7.28 -1.63 -1.65
N VAL A 89 6.59 -2.63 -1.10
CA VAL A 89 6.84 -4.03 -1.41
C VAL A 89 6.20 -4.45 -2.74
N ILE A 90 5.05 -3.88 -3.10
CA ILE A 90 4.41 -4.09 -4.41
C ILE A 90 5.36 -3.64 -5.52
N TRP A 91 5.84 -2.40 -5.49
CA TRP A 91 6.77 -1.91 -6.51
C TRP A 91 8.09 -2.69 -6.53
N ASN A 92 8.60 -3.12 -5.36
CA ASN A 92 9.80 -3.97 -5.33
C ASN A 92 9.56 -5.30 -6.03
N ALA A 93 8.38 -5.91 -5.85
CA ALA A 93 8.02 -7.14 -6.54
C ALA A 93 7.80 -6.91 -8.05
N LEU A 94 7.16 -5.81 -8.44
CA LEU A 94 6.90 -5.47 -9.84
C LEU A 94 8.19 -5.09 -10.61
N ASP A 95 9.15 -4.44 -9.95
CA ASP A 95 10.46 -4.12 -10.53
C ASP A 95 11.35 -5.39 -10.69
N ARG A 96 10.94 -6.49 -10.06
CA ARG A 96 11.57 -7.83 -10.10
C ARG A 96 10.56 -8.90 -10.52
N ARG A 97 9.70 -8.57 -11.48
CA ARG A 97 8.50 -9.33 -11.81
C ARG A 97 8.75 -10.81 -12.10
N GLU A 98 9.86 -11.12 -12.76
CA GLU A 98 10.27 -12.48 -13.11
C GLU A 98 10.62 -13.37 -11.91
N ASP A 99 10.89 -12.79 -10.76
CA ASP A 99 11.16 -13.53 -9.51
C ASP A 99 9.91 -14.21 -8.94
N PHE A 100 8.70 -13.80 -9.36
CA PHE A 100 7.44 -14.24 -8.77
C PHE A 100 6.50 -14.87 -9.81
N LYS A 101 5.62 -15.76 -9.35
CA LYS A 101 4.51 -16.29 -10.15
C LYS A 101 3.42 -15.21 -10.30
N ASP A 102 2.21 -15.48 -9.89
CA ASP A 102 1.12 -14.51 -9.97
C ASP A 102 1.24 -13.43 -8.89
N ILE A 103 0.94 -12.19 -9.27
CA ILE A 103 0.82 -11.08 -8.34
C ILE A 103 -0.64 -10.60 -8.37
N THR A 104 -1.32 -10.74 -7.24
CA THR A 104 -2.69 -10.26 -7.03
C THR A 104 -2.71 -9.18 -5.97
N ILE A 105 -3.37 -8.07 -6.28
CA ILE A 105 -3.56 -6.94 -5.38
C ILE A 105 -5.07 -6.74 -5.18
N VAL A 106 -5.55 -6.88 -3.95
CA VAL A 106 -6.91 -6.54 -3.55
C VAL A 106 -6.85 -5.29 -2.68
N TYR A 107 -7.39 -4.20 -3.17
CA TYR A 107 -7.36 -2.93 -2.47
C TYR A 107 -8.76 -2.31 -2.37
N GLY A 108 -9.13 -1.90 -1.18
CA GLY A 108 -10.41 -1.25 -0.95
C GLY A 108 -10.32 -0.01 -0.06
N ALA A 109 -11.31 0.86 -0.20
CA ALA A 109 -11.50 2.04 0.64
C ALA A 109 -12.99 2.27 0.92
N LYS A 110 -13.31 3.20 1.81
CA LYS A 110 -14.72 3.54 2.12
C LYS A 110 -15.45 4.11 0.90
N SER A 111 -14.76 4.93 0.12
CA SER A 111 -15.32 5.54 -1.08
C SER A 111 -14.25 5.70 -2.16
N VAL A 112 -14.67 6.01 -3.38
CA VAL A 112 -13.78 6.34 -4.50
C VAL A 112 -12.86 7.53 -4.13
N ASN A 113 -13.34 8.47 -3.32
CA ASN A 113 -12.54 9.61 -2.87
C ASN A 113 -11.45 9.24 -1.87
N ASP A 114 -11.64 8.17 -1.10
CA ASP A 114 -10.69 7.67 -0.11
C ASP A 114 -9.60 6.76 -0.71
N LEU A 115 -9.72 6.39 -1.97
CA LEU A 115 -8.67 5.63 -2.65
C LEU A 115 -7.41 6.50 -2.79
N VAL A 116 -6.27 5.96 -2.39
CA VAL A 116 -4.96 6.61 -2.55
C VAL A 116 -4.24 6.07 -3.78
N TYR A 117 -3.28 6.83 -4.32
CA TYR A 117 -2.47 6.47 -5.50
C TYR A 117 -3.31 6.12 -6.75
N LYS A 118 -4.35 6.89 -7.04
CA LYS A 118 -5.29 6.59 -8.13
C LYS A 118 -4.62 6.41 -9.49
N GLU A 119 -3.56 7.16 -9.77
CA GLU A 119 -2.81 7.03 -11.03
C GLU A 119 -2.00 5.72 -11.07
N GLU A 120 -1.40 5.31 -9.96
CA GLU A 120 -0.71 4.02 -9.88
C GLU A 120 -1.69 2.84 -9.94
N LEU A 121 -2.88 2.97 -9.37
CA LEU A 121 -3.93 1.95 -9.51
C LEU A 121 -4.29 1.74 -10.98
N LYS A 122 -4.41 2.82 -11.77
CA LYS A 122 -4.62 2.72 -13.22
C LYS A 122 -3.42 2.09 -13.93
N GLU A 123 -2.20 2.43 -13.52
CA GLU A 123 -0.99 1.81 -14.06
C GLU A 123 -0.98 0.31 -13.80
N TRP A 124 -1.28 -0.12 -12.58
CA TRP A 124 -1.34 -1.54 -12.23
C TRP A 124 -2.49 -2.28 -12.92
N GLU A 125 -3.65 -1.64 -13.09
CA GLU A 125 -4.80 -2.19 -13.81
C GLU A 125 -4.48 -2.47 -15.28
N ASN A 126 -3.67 -1.62 -15.90
CA ASN A 126 -3.26 -1.76 -17.30
C ASN A 126 -2.10 -2.77 -17.51
N ARG A 127 -1.53 -3.31 -16.45
CA ARG A 127 -0.45 -4.29 -16.54
C ARG A 127 -1.03 -5.69 -16.79
N PRO A 128 -0.54 -6.40 -17.84
CA PRO A 128 -1.01 -7.77 -18.12
C PRO A 128 -0.49 -8.82 -17.12
N ASP A 129 0.51 -8.46 -16.33
CA ASP A 129 1.23 -9.32 -15.40
C ASP A 129 0.84 -9.11 -13.93
N VAL A 130 -0.24 -8.34 -13.67
CA VAL A 130 -0.80 -8.05 -12.35
C VAL A 130 -2.30 -8.22 -12.37
N ASN A 131 -2.85 -8.91 -11.38
CA ASN A 131 -4.27 -8.97 -11.15
C ASN A 131 -4.65 -7.94 -10.07
N LEU A 132 -5.13 -6.77 -10.49
CA LEU A 132 -5.62 -5.75 -9.57
C LEU A 132 -7.13 -5.85 -9.41
N ILE A 133 -7.60 -5.90 -8.17
CA ILE A 133 -9.00 -5.87 -7.78
C ILE A 133 -9.21 -4.68 -6.84
N THR A 134 -9.88 -3.64 -7.33
CA THR A 134 -10.25 -2.48 -6.53
C THR A 134 -11.70 -2.56 -6.07
N THR A 135 -11.97 -2.14 -4.84
CA THR A 135 -13.33 -2.12 -4.28
C THR A 135 -13.57 -0.88 -3.42
N VAL A 136 -14.83 -0.50 -3.30
CA VAL A 136 -15.29 0.49 -2.32
C VAL A 136 -16.42 -0.08 -1.49
N ASP A 137 -16.57 0.40 -0.27
CA ASP A 137 -17.69 -0.02 0.57
C ASP A 137 -19.02 0.34 -0.09
N PRO A 138 -20.11 -0.43 0.16
CA PRO A 138 -21.42 -0.10 -0.38
C PRO A 138 -21.86 1.32 -0.03
N GLY A 139 -22.22 2.12 -1.03
CA GLY A 139 -22.54 3.55 -0.92
C GLY A 139 -21.32 4.48 -1.07
N GLY A 140 -20.14 3.95 -1.30
CA GLY A 140 -18.92 4.72 -1.56
C GLY A 140 -18.57 4.86 -3.04
N GLU A 141 -19.34 4.19 -3.91
CA GLU A 141 -19.18 4.25 -5.37
C GLU A 141 -19.66 5.57 -5.96
N THR A 142 -19.07 5.97 -7.07
CA THR A 142 -19.55 7.07 -7.93
C THR A 142 -20.20 6.49 -9.20
N PRO A 143 -21.00 7.26 -9.96
CA PRO A 143 -21.67 6.74 -11.16
C PRO A 143 -20.74 6.17 -12.23
N ASP A 144 -19.50 6.63 -12.25
CA ASP A 144 -18.42 6.22 -13.15
C ASP A 144 -17.45 5.18 -12.54
N TRP A 145 -17.78 4.64 -11.36
CA TRP A 145 -16.98 3.62 -10.73
C TRP A 145 -17.07 2.28 -11.46
N THR A 146 -15.94 1.73 -11.88
CA THR A 146 -15.83 0.48 -12.64
C THR A 146 -15.31 -0.70 -11.80
N GLY A 147 -14.78 -0.42 -10.60
CA GLY A 147 -14.31 -1.46 -9.68
C GLY A 147 -15.45 -2.19 -8.96
N LYS A 148 -15.08 -3.03 -8.01
CA LYS A 148 -16.07 -3.77 -7.21
C LYS A 148 -16.75 -2.86 -6.18
N VAL A 149 -17.92 -3.28 -5.71
CA VAL A 149 -18.61 -2.69 -4.56
C VAL A 149 -18.78 -3.79 -3.52
N GLY A 150 -18.18 -3.60 -2.35
CA GLY A 150 -18.19 -4.56 -1.25
C GLY A 150 -16.98 -4.40 -0.34
N PHE A 151 -17.06 -4.98 0.84
CA PHE A 151 -15.96 -4.98 1.79
C PHE A 151 -14.80 -5.85 1.28
N VAL A 152 -13.56 -5.43 1.54
CA VAL A 152 -12.34 -6.13 1.10
C VAL A 152 -12.36 -7.63 1.41
N PRO A 153 -12.75 -8.12 2.62
CA PRO A 153 -12.79 -9.55 2.88
C PRO A 153 -13.75 -10.32 1.96
N SER A 154 -14.95 -9.78 1.73
CA SER A 154 -15.94 -10.44 0.85
C SER A 154 -15.51 -10.46 -0.61
N VAL A 155 -14.85 -9.38 -1.07
CA VAL A 155 -14.30 -9.30 -2.43
C VAL A 155 -13.11 -10.25 -2.61
N LEU A 156 -12.27 -10.38 -1.59
CA LEU A 156 -11.16 -11.35 -1.57
C LEU A 156 -11.68 -12.79 -1.63
N GLU A 157 -12.68 -13.11 -0.83
CA GLU A 157 -13.31 -14.45 -0.82
C GLU A 157 -13.89 -14.79 -2.20
N ALA A 158 -14.62 -13.84 -2.81
CA ALA A 158 -15.19 -14.03 -4.14
C ALA A 158 -14.11 -14.14 -5.24
N ALA A 159 -12.98 -13.49 -5.08
CA ALA A 159 -11.87 -13.58 -6.03
C ALA A 159 -11.11 -14.90 -5.96
N ALA A 160 -11.19 -15.59 -4.81
CA ALA A 160 -10.59 -16.91 -4.55
C ALA A 160 -9.16 -17.06 -5.14
N PRO A 161 -8.19 -16.19 -4.79
CA PRO A 161 -6.86 -16.28 -5.36
C PRO A 161 -6.18 -17.60 -5.00
N ALA A 162 -5.23 -18.03 -5.84
CA ALA A 162 -4.50 -19.26 -5.61
C ALA A 162 -3.88 -19.29 -4.20
N SER A 163 -4.13 -20.36 -3.45
CA SER A 163 -3.60 -20.53 -2.09
C SER A 163 -2.30 -21.34 -2.05
N ALA A 164 -2.11 -22.26 -3.00
CA ALA A 164 -0.90 -23.07 -3.07
C ALA A 164 0.32 -22.21 -3.48
N ASP A 165 1.44 -22.43 -2.81
CA ASP A 165 2.69 -21.70 -3.03
C ASP A 165 2.54 -20.17 -2.96
N SER A 166 1.66 -19.68 -2.10
CA SER A 166 1.33 -18.26 -2.00
C SER A 166 1.83 -17.63 -0.71
N VAL A 167 2.19 -16.36 -0.79
CA VAL A 167 2.45 -15.47 0.35
C VAL A 167 1.43 -14.35 0.33
N ALA A 168 0.68 -14.22 1.41
CA ALA A 168 -0.29 -13.14 1.59
C ALA A 168 0.26 -12.08 2.54
N ILE A 169 0.20 -10.82 2.11
CA ILE A 169 0.53 -9.64 2.91
C ILE A 169 -0.76 -8.84 3.09
N VAL A 170 -1.17 -8.69 4.34
CA VAL A 170 -2.45 -8.04 4.68
C VAL A 170 -2.19 -6.84 5.57
N CYS A 171 -2.74 -5.69 5.20
CA CYS A 171 -2.67 -4.46 5.99
C CYS A 171 -3.98 -3.68 5.86
N GLY A 172 -4.54 -3.26 6.99
CA GLY A 172 -5.78 -2.50 7.01
C GLY A 172 -6.36 -2.30 8.40
N PRO A 173 -7.58 -1.78 8.49
CA PRO A 173 -8.27 -1.64 9.75
C PRO A 173 -8.44 -2.98 10.48
N PRO A 174 -8.39 -3.02 11.82
CA PRO A 174 -8.54 -4.27 12.59
C PRO A 174 -9.77 -5.08 12.23
N VAL A 175 -10.88 -4.43 11.94
CA VAL A 175 -12.13 -5.08 11.51
C VAL A 175 -11.96 -5.80 10.18
N MET A 176 -11.26 -5.19 9.20
CA MET A 176 -10.95 -5.85 7.93
C MET A 176 -10.10 -7.10 8.15
N ILE A 177 -9.02 -6.97 8.92
CA ILE A 177 -8.10 -8.09 9.22
C ILE A 177 -8.86 -9.24 9.89
N LYS A 178 -9.73 -8.93 10.87
CA LYS A 178 -10.55 -9.93 11.57
C LYS A 178 -11.42 -10.77 10.63
N PHE A 179 -11.98 -10.15 9.58
CA PHE A 179 -12.84 -10.86 8.62
C PHE A 179 -12.07 -11.42 7.41
N THR A 180 -10.80 -11.07 7.24
CA THR A 180 -9.92 -11.65 6.22
C THR A 180 -9.36 -13.01 6.67
N PHE A 181 -9.16 -13.17 7.97
CA PHE A 181 -8.69 -14.43 8.58
C PHE A 181 -9.81 -14.96 9.50
N PRO A 182 -10.61 -15.92 9.03
CA PRO A 182 -11.66 -16.54 9.82
C PRO A 182 -11.15 -17.39 10.98
#